data_172c745432ac2cdd652c2b3c9de09dce
#
_entry.id   172c745432ac2cdd652c2b3c9de09dce
#
_cell.length_a   1.000
_cell.length_b   1.000
_cell.length_c   1.000
_cell.angle_alpha   90.00
_cell.angle_beta   90.00
_cell.angle_gamma   90.00
#
_symmetry.space_group_name_H-M   'P 1'
#
loop_
_entity.id
_entity.type
_entity.pdbx_description
1 polymer ?
#
loop_
_entity_poly.entity_id
_entity_poly.type
_entity_poly.pdbx_seq_one_letter_code
_entity_poly.pdbx_strand_id
1 'polypeptide(L)' 'MIVNVHYIDEKTGTIRSSGTYSYRCSIPNASVGMEVIAPTAKREARAVICEIDVPESRIDKRILPLLKEITQEAPADGE' A
#
# COMPACT_ATOMS: atom_id res chain seq x y z
N MET A 1 6.84 -9.97 0.19
CA MET A 1 6.25 -9.52 1.47
C MET A 1 4.89 -8.93 1.21
N ILE A 2 3.97 -9.11 2.14
CA ILE A 2 2.64 -8.50 2.05
C ILE A 2 2.61 -7.34 3.03
N VAL A 3 2.03 -6.22 2.60
CA VAL A 3 1.88 -5.02 3.44
C VAL A 3 0.43 -4.60 3.44
N ASN A 4 0.02 -3.91 4.49
CA ASN A 4 -1.27 -3.22 4.53
C ASN A 4 -1.03 -1.73 4.43
N VAL A 5 -1.88 -1.06 3.69
CA VAL A 5 -1.75 0.37 3.43
C VAL A 5 -3.07 1.09 3.68
N HIS A 6 -2.98 2.39 3.97
CA HIS A 6 -4.10 3.32 3.90
C HIS A 6 -3.91 4.21 2.69
N TYR A 7 -4.96 4.48 1.95
CA TYR A 7 -4.89 5.47 0.87
C TYR A 7 -4.82 6.87 1.46
N ILE A 8 -4.08 7.73 0.77
CA ILE A 8 -3.92 9.13 1.15
C ILE A 8 -4.76 9.99 0.22
N ASP A 9 -5.49 10.95 0.81
CA ASP A 9 -6.21 11.95 0.03
C ASP A 9 -5.17 12.95 -0.47
N GLU A 10 -5.00 13.03 -1.79
CA GLU A 10 -3.99 13.89 -2.40
C GLU A 10 -4.26 15.38 -2.17
N LYS A 11 -5.52 15.75 -1.93
CA LYS A 11 -5.86 17.14 -1.70
C LYS A 11 -5.46 17.62 -0.31
N THR A 12 -5.59 16.75 0.67
CA THR A 12 -5.34 17.13 2.07
C THR A 12 -4.06 16.55 2.63
N GLY A 13 -3.50 15.53 1.96
CA GLY A 13 -2.31 14.84 2.44
C GLY A 13 -2.56 13.94 3.63
N THR A 14 -3.82 13.69 3.98
CA THR A 14 -4.17 12.87 5.14
C THR A 14 -4.71 11.52 4.72
N ILE A 15 -4.74 10.58 5.68
CA ILE A 15 -5.28 9.26 5.43
C ILE A 15 -6.76 9.38 5.10
N ARG A 16 -7.14 8.79 3.97
CA ARG A 16 -8.45 9.00 3.39
C ARG A 16 -9.54 8.14 4.00
N SER A 17 -9.22 6.91 4.39
CA SER A 17 -10.26 5.99 4.82
C SER A 17 -9.86 5.30 6.09
N SER A 18 -10.86 4.72 6.75
CA SER A 18 -10.66 3.96 7.97
C SER A 18 -10.22 2.52 7.72
N GLY A 19 -10.25 2.04 6.47
CA GLY A 19 -9.89 0.67 6.15
C GLY A 19 -8.47 0.52 5.68
N THR A 20 -7.97 -0.70 5.71
CA THR A 20 -6.67 -1.04 5.16
C THR A 20 -6.85 -1.91 3.93
N TYR A 21 -5.86 -1.86 3.04
CA TYR A 21 -5.84 -2.65 1.83
C TYR A 21 -4.52 -3.40 1.75
N SER A 22 -4.57 -4.67 1.38
CA SER A 22 -3.39 -5.51 1.34
C SER A 22 -2.79 -5.54 -0.06
N TYR A 23 -1.46 -5.49 -0.14
CA TYR A 23 -0.70 -5.56 -1.38
C TYR A 23 0.53 -6.41 -1.19
N ARG A 24 1.00 -7.03 -2.26
CA ARG A 24 2.36 -7.54 -2.27
C ARG A 24 3.31 -6.36 -2.45
N CYS A 25 4.48 -6.44 -1.85
CA CYS A 25 5.44 -5.34 -1.91
C CYS A 25 6.82 -5.89 -2.21
N SER A 26 7.46 -5.35 -3.25
CA SER A 26 8.82 -5.75 -3.64
C SER A 26 9.85 -4.68 -3.32
N ILE A 27 9.45 -3.60 -2.64
CA ILE A 27 10.39 -2.54 -2.27
C ILE A 27 11.34 -3.09 -1.20
N PRO A 28 12.68 -3.04 -1.42
CA PRO A 28 13.62 -3.67 -0.50
C PRO A 28 13.62 -3.11 0.92
N ASN A 29 13.34 -1.83 1.07
CA ASN A 29 13.41 -1.16 2.37
C ASN A 29 12.04 -0.74 2.87
N ALA A 30 10.99 -1.48 2.49
CA ALA A 30 9.63 -1.14 2.90
C ALA A 30 9.51 -1.11 4.42
N SER A 31 8.88 -0.07 4.93
CA SER A 31 8.70 0.11 6.37
C SER A 31 7.39 0.83 6.65
N VAL A 32 6.92 0.70 7.89
CA VAL A 32 5.73 1.40 8.34
C VAL A 32 5.99 2.91 8.25
N GLY A 33 5.03 3.63 7.68
CA GLY A 33 5.16 5.07 7.46
C GLY A 33 5.66 5.46 6.08
N MET A 34 6.16 4.49 5.30
CA MET A 34 6.62 4.78 3.94
C MET A 34 5.44 5.07 3.03
N GLU A 35 5.54 6.15 2.24
CA GLU A 35 4.54 6.44 1.21
C GLU A 35 4.92 5.73 -0.08
N VAL A 36 3.94 5.12 -0.71
CA VAL A 36 4.14 4.28 -1.88
C VAL A 36 3.07 4.59 -2.93
N ILE A 37 3.32 4.13 -4.15
CA ILE A 37 2.33 4.18 -5.21
C ILE A 37 1.64 2.83 -5.28
N ALA A 38 0.35 2.81 -4.95
CA ALA A 38 -0.45 1.59 -4.90
C ALA A 38 -1.31 1.49 -6.16
N PRO A 39 -1.16 0.41 -6.95
CA PRO A 39 -2.01 0.24 -8.13
C PRO A 39 -3.44 -0.09 -7.72
N THR A 40 -4.40 0.53 -8.40
CA THR A 40 -5.82 0.22 -8.22
C THR A 40 -6.41 -0.18 -9.57
N ALA A 41 -7.68 -0.59 -9.56
CA ALA A 41 -8.34 -1.03 -10.80
C ALA A 41 -8.43 0.09 -11.83
N LYS A 42 -8.45 1.35 -11.41
CA LYS A 42 -8.64 2.48 -12.32
C LYS A 42 -7.38 3.32 -12.53
N ARG A 43 -6.53 3.40 -11.52
CA ARG A 43 -5.34 4.25 -11.57
C ARG A 43 -4.42 3.89 -10.43
N GLU A 44 -3.26 4.51 -10.41
CA GLU A 44 -2.37 4.43 -9.26
C GLU A 44 -2.79 5.47 -8.22
N ALA A 45 -2.62 5.14 -6.96
CA ALA A 45 -2.98 6.03 -5.87
C ALA A 45 -1.84 6.08 -4.87
N ARG A 46 -1.67 7.25 -4.24
CA ARG A 46 -0.69 7.39 -3.17
C ARG A 46 -1.25 6.75 -1.91
N ALA A 47 -0.39 6.01 -1.20
CA ALA A 47 -0.79 5.30 0.00
C ALA A 47 0.36 5.27 0.99
N VAL A 48 0.05 5.00 2.26
CA VAL A 48 1.06 4.87 3.30
C VAL A 48 1.00 3.45 3.88
N ILE A 49 2.17 2.84 4.04
CA ILE A 49 2.26 1.51 4.65
C ILE A 49 1.98 1.63 6.13
N CYS A 50 1.02 0.86 6.61
CA CYS A 50 0.68 0.83 8.04
C CYS A 50 1.06 -0.48 8.71
N GLU A 51 1.37 -1.52 7.93
CA GLU A 51 1.81 -2.80 8.47
C GLU A 51 2.67 -3.51 7.43
N ILE A 52 3.78 -4.11 7.88
CA ILE A 52 4.66 -4.89 7.01
C ILE A 52 4.67 -6.34 7.47
N ASP A 53 5.21 -7.22 6.61
CA ASP A 53 5.34 -8.65 6.90
C ASP A 53 4.03 -9.28 7.34
N VAL A 54 2.93 -8.91 6.68
CA VAL A 54 1.62 -9.48 6.97
C VAL A 54 1.65 -10.95 6.54
N PRO A 55 1.33 -11.89 7.44
CA PRO A 55 1.33 -13.30 7.08
C PRO A 55 0.19 -13.62 6.12
N GLU A 56 0.46 -14.51 5.17
CA GLU A 56 -0.55 -14.91 4.18
C GLU A 56 -1.78 -15.52 4.83
N SER A 57 -1.61 -16.13 6.01
CA SER A 57 -2.73 -16.72 6.73
C SER A 57 -3.78 -15.69 7.17
N ARG A 58 -3.44 -14.41 7.21
CA ARG A 58 -4.38 -13.34 7.54
C ARG A 58 -5.16 -12.86 6.32
N ILE A 59 -4.79 -13.32 5.14
CA ILE A 59 -5.42 -12.92 3.88
C ILE A 59 -6.37 -14.02 3.45
N ASP A 60 -7.58 -13.63 3.03
CA ASP A 60 -8.55 -14.59 2.48
C ASP A 60 -7.92 -15.30 1.28
N LYS A 61 -7.97 -16.63 1.27
CA LYS A 61 -7.35 -17.44 0.21
C LYS A 61 -7.86 -17.09 -1.17
N ARG A 62 -9.10 -16.60 -1.27
CA ARG A 62 -9.68 -16.21 -2.56
C ARG A 62 -9.10 -14.90 -3.05
N ILE A 63 -8.62 -14.06 -2.14
CA ILE A 63 -8.08 -12.75 -2.47
C ILE A 63 -6.58 -12.82 -2.69
N LEU A 64 -5.90 -13.72 -1.99
CA LEU A 64 -4.45 -13.81 -2.01
C LEU A 64 -3.86 -13.82 -3.44
N PRO A 65 -4.37 -14.64 -4.39
CA PRO A 65 -3.81 -14.63 -5.75
C PRO A 65 -4.17 -13.36 -6.54
N LEU A 66 -5.07 -12.54 -6.03
CA LEU A 66 -5.50 -11.32 -6.71
C LEU A 66 -4.78 -10.07 -6.21
N LEU A 67 -3.93 -10.20 -5.20
CA LEU A 67 -3.21 -9.06 -4.66
C LEU A 67 -2.33 -8.43 -5.72
N LYS A 68 -2.47 -7.11 -5.88
CA LYS A 68 -1.59 -6.35 -6.75
C LYS A 68 -0.28 -6.07 -6.03
N GLU A 69 0.74 -5.67 -6.77
CA GLU A 69 2.06 -5.46 -6.21
C GLU A 69 2.44 -3.99 -6.21
N ILE A 70 2.99 -3.53 -5.08
CA ILE A 70 3.61 -2.22 -4.96
C ILE A 70 5.09 -2.38 -5.27
N THR A 71 5.56 -1.63 -6.28
CA THR A 71 6.95 -1.75 -6.75
C THR A 71 7.75 -0.47 -6.58
N GLN A 72 7.10 0.64 -6.23
CA GLN A 72 7.82 1.90 -6.13
C GLN A 72 7.33 2.76 -4.98
N GLU A 73 8.29 3.42 -4.35
CA GLU A 73 8.03 4.40 -3.32
C GLU A 73 7.49 5.67 -3.97
N ALA A 74 6.56 6.35 -3.29
CA ALA A 74 6.05 7.61 -3.78
C ALA A 74 7.14 8.69 -3.70
N PRO A 75 7.25 9.56 -4.72
CA PRO A 75 8.23 10.65 -4.66
C PRO A 75 7.88 11.63 -3.54
N ALA A 76 8.93 12.22 -2.96
CA ALA A 76 8.74 13.23 -1.92
C ALA A 76 8.08 14.47 -2.53
N ASP A 77 7.17 15.08 -1.75
CA ASP A 77 6.52 16.30 -2.18
C ASP A 77 7.52 17.46 -2.21
N GLY A 78 7.36 18.33 -3.19
CA GLY A 78 8.19 19.52 -3.29
C GLY A 78 9.53 19.32 -3.95
N GLU A 79 9.78 18.12 -4.43
CA GLU A 79 11.01 17.80 -5.13
C GLU A 79 10.95 18.18 -6.62
#